data_4e1f60e92d09f03e2f5cfcc2207a0883
#
_entry.id   4e1f60e92d09f03e2f5cfcc2207a0883
#
_cell.length_a   1.000
_cell.length_b   1.000
_cell.length_c   1.000
_cell.angle_alpha   90.00
_cell.angle_beta   90.00
_cell.angle_gamma   90.00
#
_symmetry.space_group_name_H-M   'P 1'
#
loop_
_entity.id
_entity.type
_entity.pdbx_description
1 polymer ?
#
loop_
_entity_poly.entity_id
_entity_poly.type
_entity_poly.pdbx_seq_one_letter_code
_entity_poly.pdbx_strand_id
1 'polypeptide(L)'
;RQPIHLQTFSNIFEAGGRIFQEPTPEMFSFNNPIGACPTCEGFGMVVGIDPALVIPDQTLSVYDDAVACWRGMVSSEWKKEFIRLASKAKFPIHRAYNELTEEQKKKIWEGFMHPEWGPIGIHPYFDSLRSQLHKIQNRVRIAHFTGKTICPDCHGGRLKPDALCVFVGGKNIAEVVGMTLWEARRFFDELTLSDDDALIAKRLLHEIRSRLLFLDEVGLGYLTLDRLSNT
;
A
#
# COMPACT_ATOMS: atom_id res chain seq x y z
N ARG A 1 -12.76 47.46 26.59
CA ARG A 1 -13.38 46.76 25.42
C ARG A 1 -12.83 45.35 25.41
N GLN A 2 -13.65 44.35 25.73
CA GLN A 2 -13.29 42.93 25.59
C GLN A 2 -13.22 42.57 24.10
N PRO A 3 -12.27 41.75 23.67
CA PRO A 3 -12.21 41.30 22.28
C PRO A 3 -13.46 40.48 21.97
N ILE A 4 -14.13 40.82 20.88
CA ILE A 4 -15.26 40.05 20.37
C ILE A 4 -14.68 38.75 19.77
N HIS A 5 -14.92 37.61 20.41
CA HIS A 5 -14.61 36.29 19.83
C HIS A 5 -15.66 35.98 18.76
N LEU A 6 -15.27 36.15 17.49
CA LEU A 6 -16.06 35.68 16.36
C LEU A 6 -15.85 34.15 16.22
N GLN A 7 -16.90 33.38 16.43
CA GLN A 7 -16.92 31.96 16.15
C GLN A 7 -17.68 31.74 14.81
N THR A 8 -16.99 31.22 13.82
CA THR A 8 -17.58 30.87 12.52
C THR A 8 -18.05 29.43 12.57
N PHE A 9 -19.33 29.21 12.28
CA PHE A 9 -19.91 27.86 12.16
C PHE A 9 -20.10 27.55 10.67
N SER A 10 -19.70 26.36 10.26
CA SER A 10 -19.94 25.82 8.92
C SER A 10 -20.75 24.53 9.01
N ASN A 11 -21.67 24.32 8.10
CA ASN A 11 -22.40 23.07 7.93
C ASN A 11 -21.72 22.14 6.89
N ILE A 12 -20.56 22.55 6.39
CA ILE A 12 -19.75 21.76 5.47
C ILE A 12 -18.73 20.99 6.30
N PHE A 13 -18.59 19.69 6.02
CA PHE A 13 -17.60 18.83 6.68
C PHE A 13 -16.22 19.13 6.08
N GLU A 14 -15.58 20.18 6.58
CA GLU A 14 -14.32 20.71 6.06
C GLU A 14 -13.26 20.80 7.15
N ALA A 15 -12.03 20.37 6.83
CA ALA A 15 -10.87 20.56 7.68
C ALA A 15 -9.61 20.76 6.81
N GLY A 16 -8.78 21.76 7.19
CA GLY A 16 -7.52 22.05 6.47
C GLY A 16 -7.69 22.41 5.00
N GLY A 17 -8.82 23.01 4.60
CA GLY A 17 -9.13 23.38 3.21
C GLY A 17 -9.58 22.18 2.33
N ARG A 18 -9.83 21.02 2.93
CA ARG A 18 -10.39 19.85 2.26
C ARG A 18 -11.81 19.62 2.74
N ILE A 19 -12.72 19.42 1.78
CA ILE A 19 -14.10 19.02 2.05
C ILE A 19 -14.15 17.50 2.10
N PHE A 20 -14.72 16.96 3.18
CA PHE A 20 -14.93 15.54 3.40
C PHE A 20 -16.38 15.17 3.13
N GLN A 21 -16.59 13.95 2.64
CA GLN A 21 -17.92 13.39 2.54
C GLN A 21 -18.43 13.03 3.94
N GLU A 22 -19.71 13.28 4.22
CA GLU A 22 -20.34 12.84 5.47
C GLU A 22 -20.25 11.31 5.57
N PRO A 23 -19.79 10.76 6.71
CA PRO A 23 -19.63 9.32 6.85
C PRO A 23 -20.96 8.58 6.76
N THR A 24 -21.07 7.66 5.82
CA THR A 24 -22.20 6.73 5.68
C THR A 24 -21.71 5.28 5.81
N PRO A 25 -22.56 4.32 6.18
CA PRO A 25 -22.16 2.91 6.26
C PRO A 25 -21.53 2.36 4.98
N GLU A 26 -22.00 2.79 3.83
CA GLU A 26 -21.54 2.39 2.49
C GLU A 26 -20.10 2.82 2.22
N MET A 27 -19.65 3.92 2.84
CA MET A 27 -18.29 4.46 2.72
C MET A 27 -17.25 3.50 3.33
N PHE A 28 -17.64 2.65 4.28
CA PHE A 28 -16.77 1.67 4.92
C PHE A 28 -16.84 0.28 4.29
N SER A 29 -17.56 0.14 3.17
CA SER A 29 -17.68 -1.12 2.44
C SER A 29 -16.82 -1.09 1.17
N PHE A 30 -15.82 -1.96 1.09
CA PHE A 30 -15.01 -2.14 -0.12
C PHE A 30 -15.77 -2.85 -1.26
N ASN A 31 -16.95 -3.43 -0.99
CA ASN A 31 -17.82 -4.02 -2.01
C ASN A 31 -18.82 -3.00 -2.59
N ASN A 32 -18.81 -1.76 -2.11
CA ASN A 32 -19.69 -0.69 -2.58
C ASN A 32 -18.81 0.38 -3.29
N PRO A 33 -19.21 0.85 -4.49
CA PRO A 33 -18.47 1.89 -5.22
C PRO A 33 -18.29 3.20 -4.44
N ILE A 34 -19.14 3.47 -3.45
CA ILE A 34 -19.03 4.64 -2.58
C ILE A 34 -17.80 4.54 -1.71
N GLY A 35 -17.50 3.36 -1.14
CA GLY A 35 -16.37 3.13 -0.24
C GLY A 35 -15.12 2.55 -0.91
N ALA A 36 -15.28 1.79 -1.99
CA ALA A 36 -14.18 1.12 -2.68
C ALA A 36 -13.13 2.10 -3.22
N CYS A 37 -11.86 1.75 -3.08
CA CYS A 37 -10.77 2.45 -3.74
C CYS A 37 -10.97 2.44 -5.26
N PRO A 38 -10.96 3.59 -5.95
CA PRO A 38 -11.26 3.66 -7.38
C PRO A 38 -10.22 2.98 -8.25
N THR A 39 -8.96 2.89 -7.79
CA THR A 39 -7.85 2.31 -8.55
C THR A 39 -7.88 0.80 -8.57
N CYS A 40 -8.23 0.16 -7.47
CA CYS A 40 -8.30 -1.30 -7.37
C CYS A 40 -9.73 -1.83 -7.20
N GLU A 41 -10.74 -0.96 -7.29
CA GLU A 41 -12.16 -1.34 -7.17
C GLU A 41 -12.50 -2.17 -5.93
N GLY A 42 -11.78 -1.91 -4.83
CA GLY A 42 -11.95 -2.64 -3.57
C GLY A 42 -11.18 -3.96 -3.46
N PHE A 43 -10.38 -4.34 -4.47
CA PHE A 43 -9.57 -5.57 -4.41
C PHE A 43 -8.31 -5.44 -3.53
N GLY A 44 -7.82 -4.23 -3.29
CA GLY A 44 -6.58 -3.97 -2.57
C GLY A 44 -5.31 -4.25 -3.37
N MET A 45 -5.45 -4.84 -4.55
CA MET A 45 -4.37 -5.19 -5.46
C MET A 45 -4.68 -4.72 -6.88
N VAL A 46 -3.63 -4.48 -7.66
CA VAL A 46 -3.69 -4.14 -9.08
C VAL A 46 -2.73 -5.04 -9.86
N VAL A 47 -2.94 -5.13 -11.16
CA VAL A 47 -1.98 -5.79 -12.04
C VAL A 47 -0.85 -4.80 -12.35
N GLY A 48 0.34 -5.13 -11.93
CA GLY A 48 1.51 -4.26 -12.08
C GLY A 48 2.82 -5.04 -12.14
N ILE A 49 3.94 -4.32 -12.15
CA ILE A 49 5.26 -4.96 -12.05
C ILE A 49 5.43 -5.52 -10.64
N ASP A 50 5.60 -6.84 -10.56
CA ASP A 50 5.72 -7.55 -9.29
C ASP A 50 7.16 -7.48 -8.77
N PRO A 51 7.40 -6.87 -7.61
CA PRO A 51 8.73 -6.80 -7.00
C PRO A 51 9.37 -8.16 -6.75
N ALA A 52 8.57 -9.19 -6.43
CA ALA A 52 9.08 -10.53 -6.20
C ALA A 52 9.57 -11.21 -7.48
N LEU A 53 8.96 -10.90 -8.62
CA LEU A 53 9.44 -11.38 -9.92
C LEU A 53 10.67 -10.61 -10.41
N VAL A 54 10.76 -9.31 -10.07
CA VAL A 54 11.89 -8.45 -10.45
C VAL A 54 13.12 -8.77 -9.61
N ILE A 55 12.95 -9.02 -8.30
CA ILE A 55 14.03 -9.36 -7.35
C ILE A 55 13.66 -10.67 -6.64
N PRO A 56 13.80 -11.80 -7.34
CA PRO A 56 13.40 -13.11 -6.81
C PRO A 56 14.32 -13.62 -5.70
N ASP A 57 15.57 -13.21 -5.70
CA ASP A 57 16.55 -13.55 -4.67
C ASP A 57 17.13 -12.27 -4.06
N GLN A 58 16.67 -11.97 -2.86
CA GLN A 58 17.10 -10.78 -2.11
C GLN A 58 18.45 -10.94 -1.43
N THR A 59 19.05 -12.14 -1.44
CA THR A 59 20.40 -12.39 -0.92
C THR A 59 21.50 -11.96 -1.89
N LEU A 60 21.13 -11.76 -3.16
CA LEU A 60 22.04 -11.28 -4.19
C LEU A 60 22.17 -9.76 -4.14
N SER A 61 23.34 -9.27 -4.59
CA SER A 61 23.56 -7.85 -4.83
C SER A 61 23.12 -7.43 -6.23
N VAL A 62 23.01 -6.12 -6.48
CA VAL A 62 22.76 -5.61 -7.83
C VAL A 62 23.87 -6.03 -8.79
N TYR A 63 25.10 -6.08 -8.30
CA TYR A 63 26.25 -6.56 -9.08
C TYR A 63 26.13 -8.03 -9.44
N ASP A 64 25.61 -8.88 -8.53
CA ASP A 64 25.43 -10.33 -8.68
C ASP A 64 24.06 -10.71 -9.29
N ASP A 65 23.46 -9.82 -10.10
CA ASP A 65 22.21 -10.07 -10.81
C ASP A 65 20.95 -10.23 -9.91
N ALA A 66 20.86 -9.54 -8.77
CA ALA A 66 19.63 -9.49 -7.99
C ALA A 66 18.43 -9.04 -8.83
N VAL A 67 18.62 -8.08 -9.75
CA VAL A 67 17.57 -7.52 -10.60
C VAL A 67 17.39 -8.37 -11.86
N ALA A 68 16.40 -9.27 -11.83
CA ALA A 68 16.16 -10.26 -12.88
C ALA A 68 15.81 -9.64 -14.24
N CYS A 69 15.11 -8.51 -14.28
CA CYS A 69 14.73 -7.84 -15.52
C CYS A 69 15.92 -7.26 -16.29
N TRP A 70 17.08 -7.09 -15.66
CA TRP A 70 18.30 -6.63 -16.31
C TRP A 70 19.22 -7.77 -16.78
N ARG A 71 18.83 -9.02 -16.53
CA ARG A 71 19.57 -10.20 -17.03
C ARG A 71 19.40 -10.36 -18.54
N GLY A 72 20.41 -10.92 -19.19
CA GLY A 72 20.44 -11.17 -20.62
C GLY A 72 21.06 -10.05 -21.45
N MET A 73 21.48 -10.38 -22.70
CA MET A 73 22.34 -9.54 -23.53
C MET A 73 21.78 -8.13 -23.78
N VAL A 74 20.48 -8.02 -24.10
CA VAL A 74 19.85 -6.73 -24.44
C VAL A 74 19.67 -5.82 -23.22
N SER A 75 19.43 -6.41 -22.04
CA SER A 75 19.19 -5.65 -20.81
C SER A 75 20.46 -5.39 -20.01
N SER A 76 21.57 -6.07 -20.34
CA SER A 76 22.85 -5.91 -19.65
C SER A 76 23.44 -4.50 -19.78
N GLU A 77 23.16 -3.80 -20.87
CA GLU A 77 23.55 -2.39 -21.04
C GLU A 77 22.91 -1.50 -19.97
N TRP A 78 21.63 -1.73 -19.68
CA TRP A 78 20.93 -0.99 -18.61
C TRP A 78 21.56 -1.21 -17.24
N LYS A 79 21.91 -2.47 -16.94
CA LYS A 79 22.64 -2.82 -15.71
C LYS A 79 24.01 -2.14 -15.64
N LYS A 80 24.78 -2.18 -16.73
CA LYS A 80 26.12 -1.56 -16.78
C LYS A 80 26.02 -0.06 -16.51
N GLU A 81 25.06 0.62 -17.13
CA GLU A 81 24.86 2.05 -16.91
C GLU A 81 24.41 2.35 -15.48
N PHE A 82 23.50 1.54 -14.92
CA PHE A 82 23.11 1.67 -13.53
C PHE A 82 24.33 1.55 -12.60
N ILE A 83 25.14 0.51 -12.77
CA ILE A 83 26.36 0.29 -11.98
C ILE A 83 27.32 1.47 -12.09
N ARG A 84 27.53 1.99 -13.32
CA ARG A 84 28.42 3.13 -13.57
C ARG A 84 27.95 4.39 -12.81
N LEU A 85 26.66 4.68 -12.84
CA LEU A 85 26.06 5.83 -12.14
C LEU A 85 26.04 5.63 -10.63
N ALA A 86 25.66 4.44 -10.18
CA ALA A 86 25.64 4.06 -8.76
C ALA A 86 27.03 4.15 -8.11
N SER A 87 28.08 3.71 -8.83
CA SER A 87 29.48 3.81 -8.35
C SER A 87 29.92 5.26 -8.17
N LYS A 88 29.54 6.16 -9.10
CA LYS A 88 29.78 7.61 -8.95
C LYS A 88 29.08 8.21 -7.72
N ALA A 89 27.89 7.70 -7.41
CA ALA A 89 27.10 8.11 -6.24
C ALA A 89 27.52 7.39 -4.93
N LYS A 90 28.59 6.58 -4.96
CA LYS A 90 29.04 5.75 -3.82
C LYS A 90 27.96 4.82 -3.27
N PHE A 91 27.08 4.34 -4.14
CA PHE A 91 26.04 3.40 -3.80
C PHE A 91 26.62 1.98 -3.58
N PRO A 92 26.16 1.21 -2.56
CA PRO A 92 26.72 -0.10 -2.22
C PRO A 92 26.24 -1.22 -3.15
N ILE A 93 26.74 -1.25 -4.40
CA ILE A 93 26.32 -2.20 -5.47
C ILE A 93 26.59 -3.67 -5.16
N HIS A 94 27.55 -3.97 -4.23
CA HIS A 94 27.92 -5.33 -3.84
C HIS A 94 27.20 -5.82 -2.57
N ARG A 95 26.37 -4.97 -1.94
CA ARG A 95 25.60 -5.36 -0.76
C ARG A 95 24.35 -6.12 -1.19
N ALA A 96 23.99 -7.17 -0.43
CA ALA A 96 22.76 -7.93 -0.68
C ALA A 96 21.52 -7.02 -0.60
N TYR A 97 20.52 -7.29 -1.44
CA TYR A 97 19.32 -6.42 -1.54
C TYR A 97 18.56 -6.33 -0.21
N ASN A 98 18.47 -7.42 0.56
CA ASN A 98 17.83 -7.44 1.88
C ASN A 98 18.56 -6.61 2.95
N GLU A 99 19.86 -6.36 2.77
CA GLU A 99 20.67 -5.55 3.68
C GLU A 99 20.65 -4.04 3.33
N LEU A 100 20.04 -3.67 2.23
CA LEU A 100 19.93 -2.28 1.80
C LEU A 100 18.86 -1.55 2.63
N THR A 101 19.11 -0.26 2.91
CA THR A 101 18.09 0.61 3.51
C THR A 101 16.94 0.85 2.54
N GLU A 102 15.78 1.24 3.06
CA GLU A 102 14.61 1.54 2.20
C GLU A 102 14.88 2.66 1.18
N GLU A 103 15.68 3.67 1.57
CA GLU A 103 16.13 4.71 0.64
C GLU A 103 17.03 4.16 -0.47
N GLN A 104 17.89 3.22 -0.14
CA GLN A 104 18.75 2.55 -1.12
C GLN A 104 17.92 1.66 -2.05
N LYS A 105 16.98 0.89 -1.53
CA LYS A 105 16.03 0.11 -2.34
C LYS A 105 15.25 1.02 -3.27
N LYS A 106 14.70 2.13 -2.77
CA LYS A 106 14.00 3.14 -3.56
C LYS A 106 14.88 3.65 -4.72
N LYS A 107 16.17 3.88 -4.48
CA LYS A 107 17.12 4.29 -5.54
C LYS A 107 17.33 3.25 -6.63
N ILE A 108 17.25 1.96 -6.35
CA ILE A 108 17.28 0.91 -7.38
C ILE A 108 16.02 0.97 -8.26
N TRP A 109 14.87 1.26 -7.65
CA TRP A 109 13.60 1.36 -8.37
C TRP A 109 13.47 2.64 -9.17
N GLU A 110 13.76 3.80 -8.61
CA GLU A 110 13.67 5.12 -9.25
C GLU A 110 14.85 5.42 -10.18
N GLY A 111 16.04 4.96 -9.81
CA GLY A 111 17.25 5.09 -10.59
C GLY A 111 18.14 6.28 -10.25
N PHE A 112 19.26 6.33 -10.99
CA PHE A 112 20.21 7.45 -11.00
C PHE A 112 20.09 8.19 -12.32
N MET A 113 20.23 9.52 -12.29
CA MET A 113 20.08 10.36 -13.46
C MET A 113 21.29 10.20 -14.42
N HIS A 114 21.01 9.80 -15.65
CA HIS A 114 21.97 9.81 -16.75
C HIS A 114 21.77 11.07 -17.60
N PRO A 115 22.85 11.74 -18.09
CA PRO A 115 22.75 13.00 -18.83
C PRO A 115 21.89 12.94 -20.10
N GLU A 116 21.95 11.82 -20.82
CA GLU A 116 21.27 11.65 -22.11
C GLU A 116 20.03 10.77 -22.04
N TRP A 117 20.02 9.74 -21.17
CA TRP A 117 18.97 8.73 -21.14
C TRP A 117 17.93 8.98 -20.05
N GLY A 118 18.11 10.01 -19.22
CA GLY A 118 17.25 10.24 -18.07
C GLY A 118 17.53 9.27 -16.92
N PRO A 119 16.55 8.96 -16.07
CA PRO A 119 16.78 8.08 -14.92
C PRO A 119 17.01 6.62 -15.36
N ILE A 120 18.02 5.97 -14.77
CA ILE A 120 18.36 4.55 -14.98
C ILE A 120 18.04 3.78 -13.71
N GLY A 121 16.95 3.06 -13.72
CA GLY A 121 16.42 2.26 -12.60
C GLY A 121 15.43 1.22 -13.09
N ILE A 122 14.74 0.53 -12.18
CA ILE A 122 13.75 -0.51 -12.55
C ILE A 122 12.51 0.13 -13.19
N HIS A 123 11.90 1.15 -12.57
CA HIS A 123 10.74 1.83 -13.14
C HIS A 123 11.03 2.42 -14.52
N PRO A 124 12.08 3.23 -14.70
CA PRO A 124 12.44 3.75 -16.02
C PRO A 124 12.73 2.67 -17.06
N TYR A 125 13.27 1.52 -16.65
CA TYR A 125 13.46 0.39 -17.56
C TYR A 125 12.13 -0.09 -18.13
N PHE A 126 11.13 -0.34 -17.27
CA PHE A 126 9.81 -0.75 -17.74
C PHE A 126 9.09 0.34 -18.52
N ASP A 127 9.28 1.61 -18.20
CA ASP A 127 8.72 2.72 -18.95
C ASP A 127 9.34 2.80 -20.37
N SER A 128 10.62 2.52 -20.50
CA SER A 128 11.28 2.41 -21.80
C SER A 128 10.72 1.25 -22.64
N LEU A 129 10.36 0.12 -22.03
CA LEU A 129 9.70 -0.98 -22.72
C LEU A 129 8.25 -0.62 -23.09
N ARG A 130 7.53 0.08 -22.22
CA ARG A 130 6.16 0.55 -22.47
C ARG A 130 6.07 1.54 -23.62
N SER A 131 7.05 2.42 -23.77
CA SER A 131 7.11 3.35 -24.90
C SER A 131 7.25 2.67 -26.27
N GLN A 132 7.63 1.37 -26.28
CA GLN A 132 7.84 0.56 -27.47
C GLN A 132 6.97 -0.72 -27.48
N LEU A 133 5.71 -0.64 -27.05
CA LEU A 133 4.78 -1.78 -26.99
C LEU A 133 4.43 -2.38 -28.36
N HIS A 134 4.72 -1.69 -29.47
CA HIS A 134 4.60 -2.24 -30.82
C HIS A 134 5.53 -3.45 -31.03
N LYS A 135 6.64 -3.53 -30.29
CA LYS A 135 7.55 -4.68 -30.31
C LYS A 135 7.01 -5.81 -29.44
N ILE A 136 6.74 -6.98 -30.04
CA ILE A 136 6.21 -8.15 -29.34
C ILE A 136 7.12 -8.56 -28.16
N GLN A 137 8.44 -8.51 -28.34
CA GLN A 137 9.41 -8.87 -27.31
C GLN A 137 9.27 -8.03 -26.03
N ASN A 138 8.95 -6.74 -26.17
CA ASN A 138 8.76 -5.85 -25.02
C ASN A 138 7.48 -6.21 -24.26
N ARG A 139 6.38 -6.54 -24.96
CA ARG A 139 5.13 -7.02 -24.34
C ARG A 139 5.36 -8.32 -23.57
N VAL A 140 6.04 -9.29 -24.16
CA VAL A 140 6.37 -10.55 -23.51
C VAL A 140 7.25 -10.32 -22.28
N ARG A 141 8.24 -9.44 -22.39
CA ARG A 141 9.13 -9.11 -21.27
C ARG A 141 8.39 -8.42 -20.13
N ILE A 142 7.52 -7.46 -20.39
CA ILE A 142 6.68 -6.83 -19.37
C ILE A 142 5.79 -7.88 -18.72
N ALA A 143 5.10 -8.70 -19.51
CA ALA A 143 4.19 -9.74 -19.00
C ALA A 143 4.89 -10.74 -18.07
N HIS A 144 6.17 -11.06 -18.33
CA HIS A 144 6.96 -11.96 -17.48
C HIS A 144 7.19 -11.41 -16.07
N PHE A 145 7.23 -10.09 -15.90
CA PHE A 145 7.43 -9.41 -14.63
C PHE A 145 6.13 -8.78 -14.08
N THR A 146 4.99 -9.10 -14.69
CA THR A 146 3.68 -8.59 -14.27
C THR A 146 2.99 -9.61 -13.36
N GLY A 147 2.50 -9.13 -12.23
CA GLY A 147 1.77 -9.91 -11.24
C GLY A 147 0.73 -9.09 -10.52
N LYS A 148 0.13 -9.68 -9.48
CA LYS A 148 -0.74 -8.95 -8.55
C LYS A 148 0.14 -8.22 -7.54
N THR A 149 0.05 -6.90 -7.53
CA THR A 149 0.79 -6.02 -6.62
C THR A 149 -0.16 -5.27 -5.72
N ILE A 150 0.33 -4.84 -4.56
CA ILE A 150 -0.45 -3.99 -3.67
C ILE A 150 -0.84 -2.70 -4.40
N CYS A 151 -2.10 -2.29 -4.28
CA CYS A 151 -2.58 -1.06 -4.89
C CYS A 151 -1.77 0.14 -4.39
N PRO A 152 -1.22 0.98 -5.27
CA PRO A 152 -0.39 2.12 -4.87
C PRO A 152 -1.17 3.21 -4.12
N ASP A 153 -2.49 3.31 -4.33
CA ASP A 153 -3.29 4.37 -3.75
C ASP A 153 -3.85 4.01 -2.37
N CYS A 154 -4.40 2.80 -2.22
CA CYS A 154 -4.96 2.37 -0.94
C CYS A 154 -4.02 1.49 -0.10
N HIS A 155 -2.83 1.17 -0.62
CA HIS A 155 -1.81 0.34 0.06
C HIS A 155 -2.37 -0.97 0.65
N GLY A 156 -3.32 -1.61 -0.06
CA GLY A 156 -4.01 -2.80 0.41
C GLY A 156 -5.27 -2.53 1.25
N GLY A 157 -5.51 -1.30 1.70
CA GLY A 157 -6.63 -0.94 2.57
C GLY A 157 -8.02 -0.99 1.90
N ARG A 158 -8.09 -1.17 0.57
CA ARG A 158 -9.29 -1.43 -0.24
C ARG A 158 -10.32 -0.29 -0.30
N LEU A 159 -10.20 0.71 0.57
CA LEU A 159 -11.14 1.81 0.74
C LEU A 159 -10.59 3.13 0.22
N LYS A 160 -11.49 4.09 -0.02
CA LYS A 160 -11.13 5.48 -0.34
C LYS A 160 -10.45 6.16 0.85
N PRO A 161 -9.58 7.16 0.61
CA PRO A 161 -8.89 7.88 1.68
C PRO A 161 -9.83 8.53 2.70
N ASP A 162 -11.02 8.97 2.29
CA ASP A 162 -11.99 9.62 3.19
C ASP A 162 -12.50 8.66 4.27
N ALA A 163 -12.71 7.38 3.93
CA ALA A 163 -13.07 6.35 4.91
C ALA A 163 -11.97 6.13 5.96
N LEU A 164 -10.71 6.32 5.58
CA LEU A 164 -9.55 6.16 6.45
C LEU A 164 -9.32 7.37 7.38
N CYS A 165 -10.02 8.48 7.15
CA CYS A 165 -9.98 9.66 8.01
C CYS A 165 -10.95 9.57 9.20
N VAL A 166 -11.77 8.50 9.29
CA VAL A 166 -12.67 8.26 10.42
C VAL A 166 -12.00 7.32 11.41
N PHE A 167 -11.89 7.77 12.67
CA PHE A 167 -11.21 7.04 13.73
C PHE A 167 -12.17 6.70 14.86
N VAL A 168 -12.04 5.48 15.37
CA VAL A 168 -12.71 5.00 16.58
C VAL A 168 -11.64 4.43 17.52
N GLY A 169 -11.56 4.93 18.75
CA GLY A 169 -10.49 4.52 19.67
C GLY A 169 -9.08 4.77 19.12
N GLY A 170 -8.89 5.82 18.32
CA GLY A 170 -7.60 6.17 17.71
C GLY A 170 -7.16 5.33 16.52
N LYS A 171 -8.04 4.44 15.99
CA LYS A 171 -7.77 3.59 14.84
C LYS A 171 -8.82 3.74 13.76
N ASN A 172 -8.39 3.70 12.50
CA ASN A 172 -9.29 3.65 11.35
C ASN A 172 -9.67 2.20 11.01
N ILE A 173 -10.65 2.05 10.12
CA ILE A 173 -11.17 0.72 9.78
C ILE A 173 -10.11 -0.20 9.14
N ALA A 174 -9.21 0.32 8.30
CA ALA A 174 -8.17 -0.50 7.67
C ALA A 174 -7.17 -1.02 8.72
N GLU A 175 -6.81 -0.20 9.70
CA GLU A 175 -5.96 -0.62 10.81
C GLU A 175 -6.63 -1.70 11.67
N VAL A 176 -7.95 -1.57 11.93
CA VAL A 176 -8.69 -2.55 12.73
C VAL A 176 -8.84 -3.88 12.00
N VAL A 177 -9.19 -3.88 10.71
CA VAL A 177 -9.34 -5.14 9.95
C VAL A 177 -8.00 -5.81 9.64
N GLY A 178 -6.90 -5.06 9.63
CA GLY A 178 -5.53 -5.59 9.50
C GLY A 178 -4.97 -6.22 10.78
N MET A 179 -5.64 -6.05 11.92
CA MET A 179 -5.27 -6.74 13.17
C MET A 179 -5.57 -8.22 13.09
N THR A 180 -4.82 -9.02 13.84
CA THR A 180 -5.23 -10.38 14.15
C THR A 180 -6.55 -10.35 14.95
N LEU A 181 -7.33 -11.43 14.89
CA LEU A 181 -8.60 -11.49 15.64
C LEU A 181 -8.38 -11.35 17.17
N TRP A 182 -7.24 -11.81 17.69
CA TRP A 182 -6.84 -11.58 19.10
C TRP A 182 -6.65 -10.09 19.39
N GLU A 183 -5.92 -9.38 18.53
CA GLU A 183 -5.69 -7.95 18.70
C GLU A 183 -6.99 -7.16 18.52
N ALA A 184 -7.81 -7.50 17.52
CA ALA A 184 -9.10 -6.86 17.30
C ALA A 184 -10.05 -7.08 18.48
N ARG A 185 -10.11 -8.30 19.03
CA ARG A 185 -10.89 -8.60 20.24
C ARG A 185 -10.45 -7.72 21.41
N ARG A 186 -9.14 -7.70 21.69
CA ARG A 186 -8.58 -6.88 22.77
C ARG A 186 -8.88 -5.39 22.55
N PHE A 187 -8.74 -4.90 21.33
CA PHE A 187 -9.09 -3.53 20.98
C PHE A 187 -10.54 -3.19 21.31
N PHE A 188 -11.50 -4.04 20.91
CA PHE A 188 -12.92 -3.80 21.19
C PHE A 188 -13.28 -4.02 22.69
N ASP A 189 -12.56 -4.86 23.41
CA ASP A 189 -12.76 -5.05 24.85
C ASP A 189 -12.27 -3.84 25.66
N GLU A 190 -11.15 -3.25 25.28
CA GLU A 190 -10.51 -2.08 25.90
C GLU A 190 -11.09 -0.75 25.40
N LEU A 191 -11.96 -0.77 24.36
CA LEU A 191 -12.49 0.45 23.74
C LEU A 191 -13.37 1.22 24.72
N THR A 192 -12.94 2.45 25.01
CA THR A 192 -13.68 3.42 25.82
C THR A 192 -14.33 4.47 24.92
N LEU A 193 -15.63 4.67 25.07
CA LEU A 193 -16.43 5.66 24.37
C LEU A 193 -17.04 6.65 25.36
N SER A 194 -17.53 7.77 24.87
CA SER A 194 -18.39 8.66 25.68
C SER A 194 -19.67 7.92 26.09
N ASP A 195 -20.35 8.39 27.15
CA ASP A 195 -21.57 7.73 27.65
C ASP A 195 -22.65 7.65 26.55
N ASP A 196 -22.81 8.71 25.76
CA ASP A 196 -23.78 8.78 24.67
C ASP A 196 -23.41 7.80 23.54
N ASP A 197 -22.15 7.80 23.10
CA ASP A 197 -21.65 6.89 22.05
C ASP A 197 -21.72 5.43 22.52
N ALA A 198 -21.42 5.16 23.78
CA ALA A 198 -21.51 3.81 24.35
C ALA A 198 -22.94 3.29 24.35
N LEU A 199 -23.92 4.15 24.61
CA LEU A 199 -25.34 3.80 24.55
C LEU A 199 -25.77 3.45 23.12
N ILE A 200 -25.38 4.28 22.13
CA ILE A 200 -25.68 4.07 20.72
C ILE A 200 -25.00 2.79 20.20
N ALA A 201 -23.72 2.60 20.51
CA ALA A 201 -22.93 1.49 20.02
C ALA A 201 -23.14 0.17 20.77
N LYS A 202 -23.85 0.16 21.89
CA LYS A 202 -23.99 -0.99 22.81
C LYS A 202 -24.31 -2.31 22.11
N ARG A 203 -25.31 -2.30 21.24
CA ARG A 203 -25.73 -3.50 20.51
C ARG A 203 -24.68 -3.96 19.51
N LEU A 204 -24.09 -3.02 18.75
CA LEU A 204 -23.06 -3.31 17.76
C LEU A 204 -21.80 -3.87 18.41
N LEU A 205 -21.34 -3.25 19.51
CA LEU A 205 -20.17 -3.73 20.25
C LEU A 205 -20.38 -5.12 20.84
N HIS A 206 -21.60 -5.41 21.35
CA HIS A 206 -21.93 -6.75 21.82
C HIS A 206 -21.83 -7.80 20.71
N GLU A 207 -22.39 -7.52 19.54
CA GLU A 207 -22.32 -8.40 18.38
C GLU A 207 -20.87 -8.61 17.90
N ILE A 208 -20.09 -7.54 17.80
CA ILE A 208 -18.68 -7.62 17.40
C ILE A 208 -17.89 -8.49 18.38
N ARG A 209 -17.98 -8.22 19.67
CA ARG A 209 -17.29 -8.99 20.72
C ARG A 209 -17.68 -10.47 20.71
N SER A 210 -18.97 -10.77 20.57
CA SER A 210 -19.45 -12.16 20.52
C SER A 210 -18.91 -12.91 19.30
N ARG A 211 -18.87 -12.27 18.13
CA ARG A 211 -18.33 -12.89 16.91
C ARG A 211 -16.82 -13.09 16.97
N LEU A 212 -16.09 -12.11 17.49
CA LEU A 212 -14.64 -12.22 17.66
C LEU A 212 -14.29 -13.31 18.68
N LEU A 213 -15.05 -13.41 19.79
CA LEU A 213 -14.91 -14.48 20.78
C LEU A 213 -15.11 -15.86 20.14
N PHE A 214 -16.20 -16.03 19.37
CA PHE A 214 -16.48 -17.29 18.68
C PHE A 214 -15.35 -17.69 17.72
N LEU A 215 -14.82 -16.75 16.93
CA LEU A 215 -13.71 -17.01 16.01
C LEU A 215 -12.42 -17.38 16.76
N ASP A 216 -12.19 -16.80 17.92
CA ASP A 216 -11.06 -17.14 18.80
C ASP A 216 -11.21 -18.56 19.39
N GLU A 217 -12.41 -18.91 19.89
CA GLU A 217 -12.72 -20.23 20.46
C GLU A 217 -12.57 -21.38 19.44
N VAL A 218 -12.82 -21.13 18.15
CA VAL A 218 -12.58 -22.12 17.10
C VAL A 218 -11.12 -22.13 16.60
N GLY A 219 -10.22 -21.38 17.26
CA GLY A 219 -8.78 -21.39 16.98
C GLY A 219 -8.32 -20.55 15.81
N LEU A 220 -9.15 -19.60 15.33
CA LEU A 220 -8.83 -18.71 14.20
C LEU A 220 -8.19 -17.38 14.62
N GLY A 221 -7.87 -17.20 15.91
CA GLY A 221 -7.41 -15.94 16.49
C GLY A 221 -6.18 -15.31 15.81
N TYR A 222 -5.36 -16.10 15.12
CA TYR A 222 -4.18 -15.64 14.39
C TYR A 222 -4.48 -15.02 13.01
N LEU A 223 -5.71 -15.17 12.48
CA LEU A 223 -6.11 -14.61 11.19
C LEU A 223 -6.45 -13.12 11.29
N THR A 224 -6.41 -12.42 10.17
CA THR A 224 -6.86 -11.03 10.03
C THR A 224 -8.17 -10.97 9.24
N LEU A 225 -8.95 -9.89 9.45
CA LEU A 225 -10.24 -9.70 8.76
C LEU A 225 -10.09 -9.20 7.32
N ASP A 226 -8.93 -8.66 6.96
CA ASP A 226 -8.61 -8.17 5.61
C ASP A 226 -8.20 -9.28 4.64
N ARG A 227 -8.08 -10.52 5.12
CA ARG A 227 -7.69 -11.67 4.32
C ARG A 227 -8.64 -11.89 3.14
N LEU A 228 -8.05 -12.10 1.97
CA LEU A 228 -8.80 -12.42 0.76
C LEU A 228 -9.42 -13.82 0.86
N SER A 229 -10.67 -13.97 0.42
CA SER A 229 -11.42 -15.24 0.49
C SER A 229 -10.95 -16.32 -0.49
N ASN A 230 -10.03 -15.99 -1.40
CA ASN A 230 -9.53 -16.91 -2.45
C ASN A 230 -8.16 -17.51 -2.10
N THR A 231 -7.80 -17.57 -0.87
CA THR A 231 -6.53 -18.20 -0.40
C THR A 231 -6.82 -19.51 0.30
#